data_3a9a0117e25bf6c2c139893b816f8536
#
_entry.id   3a9a0117e25bf6c2c139893b816f8536
#
_cell.length_a   1.000
_cell.length_b   1.000
_cell.length_c   1.000
_cell.angle_alpha   90.00
_cell.angle_beta   90.00
_cell.angle_gamma   90.00
#
_symmetry.space_group_name_H-M   'P 1'
#
loop_
_entity.id
_entity.type
_entity.pdbx_description
1 polymer ?
#
loop_
_entity_poly.entity_id
_entity_poly.type
_entity_poly.pdbx_seq_one_letter_code
_entity_poly.pdbx_strand_id
1 'polypeptide(L)'
;VIRSALDHLASALPTGARVIVFGSHADGSARTDSDIDLLIIEPEVKDRAGEMIRLSALLGRQLIPADVVVMSSEMFGRQREIPNTLAWRVARQGIEYEFVH
;
A
#
# COMPACT_ATOMS: atom_id res chain seq x y z
N VAL A 1 -10.78 6.81 7.73
CA VAL A 1 -10.61 5.45 7.19
C VAL A 1 -9.14 5.15 6.91
N ILE A 2 -8.44 6.06 6.23
CA ILE A 2 -7.01 5.85 5.93
C ILE A 2 -6.20 5.73 7.22
N ARG A 3 -6.46 6.58 8.21
CA ARG A 3 -5.75 6.51 9.49
C ARG A 3 -5.96 5.16 10.18
N SER A 4 -7.18 4.63 10.15
CA SER A 4 -7.48 3.33 10.74
C SER A 4 -6.73 2.21 10.01
N ALA A 5 -6.69 2.26 8.68
CA ALA A 5 -5.93 1.29 7.89
C ALA A 5 -4.44 1.34 8.24
N LEU A 6 -3.87 2.54 8.34
CA LEU A 6 -2.45 2.72 8.68
C LEU A 6 -2.14 2.19 10.07
N ASP A 7 -3.01 2.44 11.04
CA ASP A 7 -2.82 1.97 12.41
C ASP A 7 -2.77 0.44 12.49
N HIS A 8 -3.67 -0.23 11.75
CA HIS A 8 -3.65 -1.70 11.69
C HIS A 8 -2.43 -2.23 10.96
N LEU A 9 -2.03 -1.58 9.87
CA LEU A 9 -0.86 -2.00 9.10
C LEU A 9 0.44 -1.79 9.88
N ALA A 10 0.53 -0.73 10.68
CA ALA A 10 1.75 -0.41 11.44
C ALA A 10 2.18 -1.56 12.34
N SER A 11 1.21 -2.27 12.95
CA SER A 11 1.51 -3.40 13.83
C SER A 11 1.80 -4.70 13.07
N ALA A 12 1.48 -4.76 11.78
CA ALA A 12 1.59 -5.97 10.97
C ALA A 12 2.78 -5.96 10.01
N LEU A 13 3.36 -4.79 9.77
CA LEU A 13 4.44 -4.63 8.78
C LEU A 13 5.82 -4.65 9.43
N PRO A 14 6.84 -5.14 8.72
CA PRO A 14 8.20 -5.13 9.23
C PRO A 14 8.76 -3.70 9.29
N THR A 15 9.83 -3.53 10.07
CA THR A 15 10.56 -2.28 10.13
C THR A 15 11.07 -1.91 8.74
N GLY A 16 10.95 -0.66 8.36
CA GLY A 16 11.37 -0.18 7.04
C GLY A 16 10.31 -0.29 5.97
N ALA A 17 9.12 -0.82 6.31
CA ALA A 17 8.02 -0.86 5.36
C ALA A 17 7.49 0.54 5.08
N ARG A 18 7.00 0.73 3.85
CA ARG A 18 6.42 1.99 3.40
C ARG A 18 5.02 1.72 2.85
N VAL A 19 4.11 2.64 3.05
CA VAL A 19 2.75 2.54 2.50
C VAL A 19 2.47 3.77 1.67
N ILE A 20 2.03 3.58 0.44
CA ILE A 20 1.65 4.65 -0.46
C ILE A 20 0.18 4.49 -0.82
N VAL A 21 -0.62 5.51 -0.52
CA VAL A 21 -2.02 5.56 -0.93
C VAL A 21 -2.07 6.14 -2.34
N PHE A 22 -2.80 5.48 -3.24
CA PHE A 22 -2.94 5.97 -4.60
C PHE A 22 -4.40 5.89 -5.05
N GLY A 23 -4.67 6.20 -6.32
CA GLY A 23 -6.01 6.17 -6.84
C GLY A 23 -6.89 7.30 -6.29
N SER A 24 -8.19 7.04 -6.15
CA SER A 24 -9.17 8.09 -5.81
C SER A 24 -8.92 8.75 -4.46
N HIS A 25 -8.40 8.03 -3.48
CA HIS A 25 -8.10 8.61 -2.16
C HIS A 25 -6.89 9.53 -2.17
N ALA A 26 -6.00 9.37 -3.16
CA ALA A 26 -4.84 10.25 -3.30
C ALA A 26 -5.16 11.50 -4.13
N ASP A 27 -6.03 11.38 -5.15
CA ASP A 27 -6.35 12.49 -6.04
C ASP A 27 -7.58 13.31 -5.63
N GLY A 28 -8.23 12.94 -4.53
CA GLY A 28 -9.38 13.66 -4.00
C GLY A 28 -10.73 13.31 -4.64
N SER A 29 -10.77 12.32 -5.53
CA SER A 29 -12.02 11.91 -6.19
C SER A 29 -12.77 10.80 -5.45
N ALA A 30 -12.26 10.36 -4.29
CA ALA A 30 -12.87 9.27 -3.54
C ALA A 30 -14.26 9.61 -3.06
N ARG A 31 -15.14 8.60 -3.13
CA ARG A 31 -16.47 8.66 -2.53
C ARG A 31 -16.44 7.91 -1.19
N THR A 32 -17.51 8.04 -0.41
CA THR A 32 -17.64 7.41 0.90
C THR A 32 -17.45 5.90 0.84
N ASP A 33 -17.88 5.26 -0.26
CA ASP A 33 -17.81 3.82 -0.48
C ASP A 33 -16.63 3.37 -1.34
N SER A 34 -15.71 4.28 -1.68
CA SER A 34 -14.54 3.94 -2.48
C SER A 34 -13.56 3.09 -1.69
N ASP A 35 -13.01 2.04 -2.32
CA ASP A 35 -11.93 1.25 -1.75
C ASP A 35 -10.67 2.10 -1.69
N ILE A 36 -9.83 1.82 -0.69
CA ILE A 36 -8.52 2.46 -0.56
C ILE A 36 -7.52 1.64 -1.37
N ASP A 37 -6.81 2.29 -2.30
CA ASP A 37 -5.75 1.64 -3.04
C ASP A 37 -4.42 1.84 -2.32
N LEU A 38 -3.79 0.74 -1.92
CA LEU A 38 -2.56 0.75 -1.13
C LEU A 38 -1.45 0.00 -1.85
N LEU A 39 -0.31 0.65 -1.98
CA LEU A 39 0.94 -0.02 -2.36
C LEU A 39 1.80 -0.12 -1.11
N ILE A 40 2.11 -1.34 -0.72
CA ILE A 40 2.93 -1.62 0.45
C ILE A 40 4.29 -2.10 -0.02
N ILE A 41 5.34 -1.41 0.41
CA ILE A 41 6.71 -1.71 0.03
C ILE A 41 7.42 -2.23 1.27
N GLU A 42 7.92 -3.46 1.20
CA GLU A 42 8.64 -4.10 2.29
C GLU A 42 10.10 -4.33 1.88
N PRO A 43 11.05 -4.27 2.82
CA PRO A 43 12.47 -4.50 2.50
C PRO A 43 12.71 -5.81 1.76
N GLU A 44 12.04 -6.89 2.19
CA GLU A 44 12.09 -8.19 1.54
C GLU A 44 10.69 -8.77 1.45
N VAL A 45 10.39 -9.42 0.32
CA VAL A 45 9.13 -10.11 0.12
C VAL A 45 9.45 -11.50 -0.46
N LYS A 46 9.22 -12.55 0.34
CA LYS A 46 9.48 -13.92 -0.08
C LYS A 46 8.31 -14.53 -0.82
N ASP A 47 7.09 -14.20 -0.39
CA ASP A 47 5.85 -14.68 -0.97
C ASP A 47 4.91 -13.50 -1.15
N ARG A 48 4.99 -12.89 -2.31
CA ARG A 48 4.22 -11.68 -2.63
C ARG A 48 2.71 -11.92 -2.56
N ALA A 49 2.25 -13.02 -3.15
CA ALA A 49 0.82 -13.33 -3.16
C ALA A 49 0.31 -13.61 -1.75
N GLY A 50 1.07 -14.38 -0.96
CA GLY A 50 0.71 -14.67 0.43
C GLY A 50 0.67 -13.41 1.28
N GLU A 51 1.61 -12.49 1.07
CA GLU A 51 1.65 -11.24 1.81
C GLU A 51 0.46 -10.34 1.45
N MET A 52 0.09 -10.28 0.18
CA MET A 52 -1.09 -9.53 -0.26
C MET A 52 -2.37 -10.10 0.39
N ILE A 53 -2.49 -11.42 0.44
CA ILE A 53 -3.63 -12.09 1.07
C ILE A 53 -3.66 -11.79 2.57
N ARG A 54 -2.51 -11.88 3.24
CA ARG A 54 -2.41 -11.62 4.68
C ARG A 54 -2.86 -10.21 5.04
N LEU A 55 -2.35 -9.23 4.32
CA LEU A 55 -2.66 -7.82 4.61
C LEU A 55 -4.09 -7.46 4.21
N SER A 56 -4.58 -7.99 3.09
CA SER A 56 -5.97 -7.80 2.68
C SER A 56 -6.93 -8.39 3.72
N ALA A 57 -6.62 -9.58 4.25
CA ALA A 57 -7.44 -10.22 5.27
C ALA A 57 -7.42 -9.42 6.59
N LEU A 58 -6.28 -8.86 6.95
CA LEU A 58 -6.15 -8.02 8.14
C LEU A 58 -7.12 -6.83 8.05
N LEU A 59 -7.10 -6.11 6.94
CA LEU A 59 -7.97 -4.95 6.75
C LEU A 59 -9.43 -5.37 6.61
N GLY A 60 -9.69 -6.50 5.94
CA GLY A 60 -11.05 -7.02 5.79
C GLY A 60 -11.70 -7.36 7.12
N ARG A 61 -10.93 -7.93 8.07
CA ARG A 61 -11.44 -8.22 9.42
C ARG A 61 -11.83 -6.95 10.17
N GLN A 62 -11.22 -5.83 9.82
CA GLN A 62 -11.54 -4.52 10.40
C GLN A 62 -12.60 -3.77 9.60
N LEU A 63 -13.20 -4.44 8.61
CA LEU A 63 -14.22 -3.86 7.73
C LEU A 63 -13.70 -2.62 6.97
N ILE A 64 -12.41 -2.64 6.63
CA ILE A 64 -11.78 -1.58 5.85
C ILE A 64 -11.65 -2.08 4.40
N PRO A 65 -12.43 -1.54 3.45
CA PRO A 65 -12.32 -1.95 2.05
C PRO A 65 -11.03 -1.38 1.45
N ALA A 66 -10.14 -2.25 1.01
CA ALA A 66 -8.86 -1.84 0.47
C ALA A 66 -8.36 -2.83 -0.57
N ASP A 67 -7.76 -2.30 -1.64
CA ASP A 67 -7.01 -3.07 -2.62
C ASP A 67 -5.54 -2.95 -2.27
N VAL A 68 -4.92 -4.08 -1.93
CA VAL A 68 -3.54 -4.11 -1.46
C VAL A 68 -2.64 -4.71 -2.53
N VAL A 69 -1.60 -3.97 -2.90
CA VAL A 69 -0.51 -4.46 -3.76
C VAL A 69 0.77 -4.41 -2.94
N VAL A 70 1.56 -5.47 -3.01
CA VAL A 70 2.82 -5.57 -2.26
C VAL A 70 3.99 -5.63 -3.24
N MET A 71 5.05 -4.89 -2.94
CA MET A 71 6.31 -4.95 -3.68
C MET A 71 7.47 -4.96 -2.69
N SER A 72 8.58 -5.62 -3.07
CA SER A 72 9.82 -5.43 -2.35
C SER A 72 10.41 -4.05 -2.69
N SER A 73 11.29 -3.56 -1.82
CA SER A 73 12.00 -2.30 -2.08
C SER A 73 12.78 -2.36 -3.40
N GLU A 74 13.39 -3.50 -3.69
CA GLU A 74 14.12 -3.69 -4.95
C GLU A 74 13.20 -3.61 -6.16
N MET A 75 12.08 -4.33 -6.12
CA MET A 75 11.11 -4.33 -7.22
C MET A 75 10.54 -2.92 -7.46
N PHE A 76 10.18 -2.23 -6.40
CA PHE A 76 9.68 -0.87 -6.51
C PHE A 76 10.73 0.07 -7.10
N GLY A 77 11.97 -0.02 -6.62
CA GLY A 77 13.08 0.81 -7.10
C GLY A 77 13.35 0.64 -8.58
N ARG A 78 13.23 -0.58 -9.10
CA ARG A 78 13.40 -0.85 -10.53
C ARG A 78 12.20 -0.35 -11.33
N GLN A 79 10.99 -0.70 -10.91
CA GLN A 79 9.79 -0.45 -11.71
C GLN A 79 9.35 1.01 -11.69
N ARG A 80 9.68 1.75 -10.65
CA ARG A 80 9.31 3.17 -10.58
C ARG A 80 9.93 4.00 -11.70
N GLU A 81 10.99 3.52 -12.31
CA GLU A 81 11.67 4.19 -13.43
C GLU A 81 11.12 3.76 -14.81
N ILE A 82 10.24 2.76 -14.82
CA ILE A 82 9.68 2.23 -16.06
C ILE A 82 8.31 2.88 -16.30
N PRO A 83 8.18 3.73 -17.34
CA PRO A 83 6.91 4.43 -17.61
C PRO A 83 5.73 3.47 -17.75
N ASN A 84 4.58 3.90 -17.23
CA ASN A 84 3.29 3.21 -17.30
C ASN A 84 3.17 1.95 -16.43
N THR A 85 4.16 1.64 -15.60
CA THR A 85 3.98 0.62 -14.56
C THR A 85 3.20 1.22 -13.39
N LEU A 86 2.64 0.36 -12.55
CA LEU A 86 1.97 0.80 -11.32
C LEU A 86 2.95 1.59 -10.44
N ALA A 87 4.16 1.06 -10.24
CA ALA A 87 5.16 1.73 -9.40
C ALA A 87 5.51 3.13 -9.91
N TRP A 88 5.63 3.29 -11.24
CA TRP A 88 5.90 4.59 -11.85
C TRP A 88 4.78 5.60 -11.57
N ARG A 89 3.52 5.17 -11.72
CA ARG A 89 2.37 6.04 -11.45
C ARG A 89 2.26 6.39 -9.98
N VAL A 90 2.43 5.40 -9.11
CA VAL A 90 2.31 5.58 -7.66
C VAL A 90 3.41 6.50 -7.13
N ALA A 91 4.63 6.37 -7.66
CA ALA A 91 5.75 7.23 -7.25
C ALA A 91 5.50 8.70 -7.58
N ARG A 92 4.70 8.98 -8.62
CA ARG A 92 4.40 10.36 -9.06
C ARG A 92 3.13 10.93 -8.44
N GLN A 93 2.12 10.10 -8.19
CA GLN A 93 0.78 10.56 -7.85
C GLN A 93 0.32 10.11 -6.47
N GLY A 94 1.01 9.14 -5.86
CA GLY A 94 0.63 8.60 -4.57
C GLY A 94 1.04 9.48 -3.41
N ILE A 95 0.43 9.23 -2.26
CA ILE A 95 0.77 9.89 -1.00
C ILE A 95 1.42 8.85 -0.10
N GLU A 96 2.69 9.05 0.21
CA GLU A 96 3.44 8.12 1.03
C GLU A 96 3.27 8.43 2.50
N TYR A 97 3.07 7.37 3.29
CA TYR A 97 3.01 7.43 4.75
C TYR A 97 4.14 6.60 5.33
N GLU A 98 4.87 7.17 6.26
CA GLU A 98 5.95 6.47 6.98
C GLU A 98 5.48 6.12 8.38
N PHE A 99 5.95 4.96 8.87
CA PHE A 99 5.68 4.53 10.22
C PHE A 99 6.87 4.88 11.10
N VAL A 100 6.59 5.52 12.23
CA VAL A 100 7.60 5.80 13.26
C VAL A 100 7.46 4.70 14.31
N HIS A 101 8.50 3.90 14.46
CA HIS A 101 8.53 2.82 15.45
C HIS A 101 9.41 3.18 16.62
#